data_df5555e9fa554ca814a63b30f6930d3f
#
_entry.id   df5555e9fa554ca814a63b30f6930d3f
#
_cell.length_a   1.000
_cell.length_b   1.000
_cell.length_c   1.000
_cell.angle_alpha   90.00
_cell.angle_beta   90.00
_cell.angle_gamma   90.00
#
_symmetry.space_group_name_H-M   'P 1'
#
loop_
_entity.id
_entity.type
_entity.pdbx_description
1 polymer ?
#
loop_
_entity_poly.entity_id
_entity_poly.type
_entity_poly.pdbx_seq_one_letter_code
_entity_poly.pdbx_strand_id
1 'polypeptide(L)'
;HKIILAHILVKTIGEFKGMNPKDVVQYIEGEPYISTVPVDAGSTNVEKEQDGEKVIGLNTENSELNEGLVRFDIIFYVRMKDGLSQVIVNIEAQKAEPSAYDIINRAVFYVSRMISSQKGREFIKSNYNDIKRVYSIWLCMNMSQNCMNYIHFTQESVVGTYQWKGDIDLANIVLIGLAEDLPEKEEKYELHRLLGALLSAKLDVNTKLDIIGNEFDIPLESDIRKDVNDMCNLSQGIKEQAYVEGT
;
A
#
# COMPACT_ATOMS: atom_id res chain seq x y z
N HIS A 1 7.54 2.19 8.83
CA HIS A 1 7.29 3.22 9.86
C HIS A 1 5.89 3.80 9.74
N LYS A 2 5.15 3.85 10.85
CA LYS A 2 3.77 4.36 10.89
C LYS A 2 3.64 5.79 10.35
N ILE A 3 4.63 6.65 10.58
CA ILE A 3 4.59 8.03 10.09
C ILE A 3 4.60 8.10 8.56
N ILE A 4 5.34 7.24 7.87
CA ILE A 4 5.34 7.18 6.40
C ILE A 4 3.98 6.70 5.90
N LEU A 5 3.42 5.66 6.54
CA LEU A 5 2.07 5.19 6.23
C LEU A 5 1.02 6.26 6.47
N ALA A 6 1.15 7.05 7.53
CA ALA A 6 0.24 8.17 7.82
C ALA A 6 0.27 9.23 6.70
N HIS A 7 1.42 9.55 6.11
CA HIS A 7 1.51 10.42 4.93
C HIS A 7 0.78 9.84 3.72
N ILE A 8 0.82 8.51 3.53
CA ILE A 8 0.04 7.85 2.49
C ILE A 8 -1.46 7.98 2.79
N LEU A 9 -1.88 7.68 4.03
CA LEU A 9 -3.28 7.70 4.43
C LEU A 9 -3.95 9.06 4.25
N VAL A 10 -3.28 10.16 4.63
CA VAL A 10 -3.85 11.53 4.49
C VAL A 10 -4.07 11.95 3.05
N LYS A 11 -3.39 11.32 2.09
CA LYS A 11 -3.54 11.62 0.65
C LYS A 11 -4.41 10.61 -0.09
N THR A 12 -4.63 9.42 0.48
CA THR A 12 -5.33 8.32 -0.21
C THR A 12 -6.69 7.98 0.40
N ILE A 13 -6.92 8.27 1.68
CA ILE A 13 -8.16 7.93 2.38
C ILE A 13 -8.89 9.21 2.77
N GLY A 14 -10.10 9.38 2.23
CA GLY A 14 -10.88 10.60 2.36
C GLY A 14 -11.12 11.05 3.81
N GLU A 15 -11.26 10.10 4.75
CA GLU A 15 -11.47 10.40 6.17
C GLU A 15 -10.28 11.12 6.83
N PHE A 16 -9.07 10.86 6.36
CA PHE A 16 -7.85 11.49 6.89
C PHE A 16 -7.40 12.72 6.09
N LYS A 17 -8.13 13.06 5.03
CA LYS A 17 -7.78 14.19 4.16
C LYS A 17 -7.72 15.49 4.95
N GLY A 18 -6.57 16.18 4.84
CA GLY A 18 -6.33 17.45 5.53
C GLY A 18 -5.90 17.33 6.99
N MET A 19 -5.79 16.12 7.55
CA MET A 19 -5.21 15.90 8.87
C MET A 19 -3.68 16.00 8.81
N ASN A 20 -3.06 16.33 9.95
CA ASN A 20 -1.62 16.21 10.07
C ASN A 20 -1.23 14.73 10.14
N PRO A 21 -0.24 14.26 9.36
CA PRO A 21 0.20 12.86 9.40
C PRO A 21 0.58 12.38 10.81
N LYS A 22 1.18 13.25 11.64
CA LYS A 22 1.50 12.91 13.03
C LYS A 22 0.28 12.54 13.87
N ASP A 23 -0.87 13.18 13.60
CA ASP A 23 -2.13 12.88 14.28
C ASP A 23 -2.77 11.59 13.75
N VAL A 24 -2.45 11.18 12.52
CA VAL A 24 -2.98 9.95 11.90
C VAL A 24 -2.28 8.70 12.39
N VAL A 25 -1.04 8.79 12.86
CA VAL A 25 -0.27 7.64 13.38
C VAL A 25 -1.06 6.84 14.43
N GLN A 26 -1.80 7.50 15.32
CA GLN A 26 -2.58 6.85 16.38
C GLN A 26 -3.74 5.98 15.88
N TYR A 27 -4.18 6.16 14.63
CA TYR A 27 -5.25 5.37 14.02
C TYR A 27 -4.72 4.09 13.37
N ILE A 28 -3.40 3.94 13.21
CA ILE A 28 -2.78 2.73 12.66
C ILE A 28 -2.66 1.70 13.79
N GLU A 29 -3.47 0.64 13.71
CA GLU A 29 -3.52 -0.42 14.70
C GLU A 29 -2.34 -1.40 14.56
N GLY A 30 -1.83 -1.87 15.70
CA GLY A 30 -0.71 -2.82 15.75
C GLY A 30 0.58 -2.30 15.10
N GLU A 31 1.55 -3.18 14.89
CA GLU A 31 2.74 -2.88 14.11
C GLU A 31 2.54 -3.34 12.66
N PRO A 32 2.71 -2.44 11.67
CA PRO A 32 2.70 -2.82 10.26
C PRO A 32 3.81 -3.82 9.97
N TYR A 33 3.51 -4.86 9.24
CA TYR A 33 4.51 -5.88 8.89
C TYR A 33 4.50 -6.21 7.41
N ILE A 34 5.65 -6.67 6.93
CA ILE A 34 5.84 -7.15 5.58
C ILE A 34 5.40 -8.61 5.55
N SER A 35 4.39 -8.93 4.77
CA SER A 35 3.88 -10.28 4.66
C SER A 35 4.61 -11.07 3.57
N THR A 36 4.96 -12.30 3.91
CA THR A 36 5.52 -13.30 2.96
C THR A 36 4.58 -14.50 2.77
N VAL A 37 3.30 -14.36 3.16
CA VAL A 37 2.37 -15.50 3.24
C VAL A 37 1.43 -15.57 2.02
N PRO A 38 1.40 -16.68 1.20
CA PRO A 38 0.50 -16.81 0.05
C PRO A 38 -0.97 -16.79 0.48
N VAL A 39 -1.82 -16.12 -0.30
CA VAL A 39 -3.28 -16.20 -0.16
C VAL A 39 -3.81 -17.27 -1.10
N ASP A 40 -3.83 -18.53 -0.67
CA ASP A 40 -4.47 -19.60 -1.43
C ASP A 40 -5.98 -19.57 -1.30
N ALA A 41 -6.68 -19.85 -2.40
CA ALA A 41 -8.13 -19.97 -2.41
C ALA A 41 -8.56 -21.12 -1.48
N GLY A 42 -9.31 -20.79 -0.41
CA GLY A 42 -9.81 -21.76 0.56
C GLY A 42 -8.94 -22.02 1.77
N SER A 43 -7.74 -21.43 1.86
CA SER A 43 -6.93 -21.48 3.07
C SER A 43 -7.45 -20.47 4.09
N THR A 44 -7.96 -20.96 5.22
CA THR A 44 -8.18 -20.14 6.39
C THR A 44 -6.83 -19.96 7.07
N ASN A 45 -6.28 -18.75 7.03
CA ASN A 45 -5.13 -18.42 7.87
C ASN A 45 -5.61 -18.43 9.33
N VAL A 46 -5.22 -19.46 10.06
CA VAL A 46 -5.55 -19.59 11.48
C VAL A 46 -4.77 -18.53 12.25
N GLU A 47 -5.49 -17.65 12.92
CA GLU A 47 -4.91 -16.68 13.85
C GLU A 47 -4.15 -17.44 14.95
N LYS A 48 -2.89 -17.06 15.15
CA LYS A 48 -2.22 -17.36 16.42
C LYS A 48 -2.29 -16.09 17.26
N GLU A 49 -3.09 -16.14 18.32
CA GLU A 49 -3.00 -15.16 19.39
C GLU A 49 -1.68 -15.37 20.13
N GLN A 50 -0.80 -14.41 20.08
CA GLN A 50 0.32 -14.26 20.99
C GLN A 50 0.16 -12.90 21.68
N ASP A 51 -0.06 -12.95 23.01
CA ASP A 51 -0.12 -11.79 23.91
C ASP A 51 -1.15 -10.69 23.58
N GLY A 52 -2.35 -11.06 23.12
CA GLY A 52 -3.46 -10.11 22.92
C GLY A 52 -3.33 -9.22 21.67
N GLU A 53 -2.32 -9.39 20.85
CA GLU A 53 -2.19 -8.75 19.54
C GLU A 53 -2.56 -9.72 18.41
N LYS A 54 -3.40 -9.23 17.50
CA LYS A 54 -3.86 -9.97 16.33
C LYS A 54 -2.75 -10.04 15.29
N VAL A 55 -1.99 -11.12 15.25
CA VAL A 55 -0.99 -11.35 14.19
C VAL A 55 -1.67 -12.02 13.01
N ILE A 56 -1.85 -11.30 11.91
CA ILE A 56 -2.41 -11.84 10.68
C ILE A 56 -1.27 -12.04 9.69
N GLY A 57 -0.91 -13.30 9.44
CA GLY A 57 -0.04 -13.66 8.33
C GLY A 57 -0.89 -13.80 7.06
N LEU A 58 -0.70 -12.90 6.11
CA LEU A 58 -1.28 -13.01 4.78
C LEU A 58 -0.13 -13.25 3.79
N ASN A 59 -0.16 -14.39 3.11
CA ASN A 59 0.78 -14.66 2.04
C ASN A 59 0.14 -14.24 0.70
N THR A 60 0.75 -13.31 0.00
CA THR A 60 0.29 -12.79 -1.29
C THR A 60 1.12 -13.33 -2.45
N GLU A 61 1.92 -14.37 -2.25
CA GLU A 61 2.70 -14.95 -3.34
C GLU A 61 1.85 -15.86 -4.23
N ASN A 62 1.70 -15.46 -5.49
CA ASN A 62 1.84 -16.38 -6.60
C ASN A 62 3.33 -16.37 -6.96
N SER A 63 4.02 -17.48 -6.74
CA SER A 63 5.38 -17.67 -7.21
C SER A 63 5.38 -17.74 -8.73
N GLU A 64 5.45 -16.61 -9.40
CA GLU A 64 5.83 -16.52 -10.79
C GLU A 64 7.35 -16.58 -10.83
N LEU A 65 7.85 -17.75 -11.18
CA LEU A 65 9.25 -18.03 -11.50
C LEU A 65 9.68 -17.08 -12.61
N ASN A 66 10.74 -16.29 -12.36
CA ASN A 66 11.53 -15.48 -13.30
C ASN A 66 11.20 -13.99 -13.48
N GLU A 67 10.56 -13.31 -12.54
CA GLU A 67 10.60 -11.86 -12.56
C GLU A 67 11.41 -11.35 -11.36
N GLY A 68 12.49 -10.61 -11.63
CA GLY A 68 13.32 -9.94 -10.61
C GLY A 68 12.58 -8.77 -9.96
N LEU A 69 11.49 -9.08 -9.28
CA LEU A 69 10.58 -8.15 -8.63
C LEU A 69 10.73 -8.23 -7.12
N VAL A 70 11.11 -7.12 -6.53
CA VAL A 70 10.98 -6.94 -5.07
C VAL A 70 9.55 -6.47 -4.81
N ARG A 71 8.71 -7.34 -4.27
CA ARG A 71 7.35 -7.02 -3.84
C ARG A 71 7.38 -6.76 -2.34
N PHE A 72 6.88 -5.62 -1.94
CA PHE A 72 6.65 -5.30 -0.53
C PHE A 72 5.16 -5.08 -0.32
N ASP A 73 4.46 -6.09 0.17
CA ASP A 73 3.09 -5.94 0.62
C ASP A 73 3.10 -5.58 2.10
N ILE A 74 2.74 -4.36 2.42
CA ILE A 74 2.59 -3.90 3.79
C ILE A 74 1.12 -3.97 4.15
N ILE A 75 0.78 -4.77 5.16
CA ILE A 75 -0.60 -4.94 5.62
C ILE A 75 -0.72 -4.36 7.02
N PHE A 76 -1.78 -3.58 7.23
CA PHE A 76 -2.11 -3.05 8.54
C PHE A 76 -3.60 -2.69 8.63
N TYR A 77 -4.07 -2.50 9.84
CA TYR A 77 -5.43 -2.03 10.09
C TYR A 77 -5.42 -0.56 10.48
N VAL A 78 -6.46 0.14 10.07
CA VAL A 78 -6.67 1.54 10.40
C VAL A 78 -8.03 1.70 11.04
N ARG A 79 -8.08 2.37 12.17
CA ARG A 79 -9.33 2.70 12.86
C ARG A 79 -9.97 3.92 12.20
N MET A 80 -11.17 3.72 11.67
CA MET A 80 -11.98 4.75 11.05
C MET A 80 -13.27 4.96 11.86
N LYS A 81 -14.07 5.96 11.53
CA LYS A 81 -15.32 6.26 12.24
C LYS A 81 -16.32 5.12 12.21
N ASP A 82 -16.35 4.37 11.13
CA ASP A 82 -17.22 3.20 10.90
C ASP A 82 -16.59 1.87 11.33
N GLY A 83 -15.43 1.90 11.97
CA GLY A 83 -14.72 0.73 12.48
C GLY A 83 -13.34 0.52 11.86
N LEU A 84 -12.84 -0.71 11.92
CA LEU A 84 -11.55 -1.06 11.35
C LEU A 84 -11.65 -1.26 9.85
N SER A 85 -10.74 -0.64 9.12
CA SER A 85 -10.49 -0.89 7.69
C SER A 85 -9.16 -1.59 7.50
N GLN A 86 -9.10 -2.50 6.55
CA GLN A 86 -7.85 -3.15 6.17
C GLN A 86 -7.18 -2.37 5.05
N VAL A 87 -5.92 -2.01 5.26
CA VAL A 87 -5.12 -1.30 4.27
C VAL A 87 -3.96 -2.18 3.84
N ILE A 88 -3.79 -2.30 2.54
CA ILE A 88 -2.66 -2.97 1.92
C ILE A 88 -1.92 -1.95 1.10
N VAL A 89 -0.61 -1.89 1.26
CA VAL A 89 0.27 -1.09 0.41
C VAL A 89 1.17 -2.04 -0.37
N ASN A 90 0.93 -2.15 -1.65
CA ASN A 90 1.77 -2.91 -2.58
C ASN A 90 2.78 -1.98 -3.23
N ILE A 91 4.05 -2.38 -3.25
CA ILE A 91 5.10 -1.64 -3.95
C ILE A 91 5.51 -2.44 -5.19
N GLU A 92 5.11 -1.96 -6.34
CA GLU A 92 5.46 -2.54 -7.63
C GLU A 92 6.67 -1.81 -8.21
N ALA A 93 7.87 -2.39 -8.03
CA ALA A 93 9.14 -1.80 -8.46
C ALA A 93 9.52 -2.27 -9.87
N GLN A 94 8.65 -2.07 -10.86
CA GLN A 94 8.93 -2.47 -12.26
C GLN A 94 9.62 -1.36 -13.05
N LYS A 95 10.49 -1.76 -13.97
CA LYS A 95 11.13 -0.83 -14.94
C LYS A 95 10.15 -0.35 -16.01
N ALA A 96 9.03 -1.04 -16.18
CA ALA A 96 7.98 -0.71 -17.14
C ALA A 96 6.68 -1.40 -16.69
N GLU A 97 5.56 -0.98 -17.25
CA GLU A 97 4.28 -1.66 -17.09
C GLU A 97 4.40 -3.15 -17.48
N PRO A 98 3.90 -4.11 -16.69
CA PRO A 98 4.06 -5.52 -16.98
C PRO A 98 3.48 -5.87 -18.35
N SER A 99 4.24 -6.59 -19.18
CA SER A 99 3.75 -7.01 -20.49
C SER A 99 2.78 -8.20 -20.43
N ALA A 100 2.74 -8.91 -19.30
CA ALA A 100 1.93 -10.12 -19.14
C ALA A 100 0.51 -9.84 -18.60
N TYR A 101 0.30 -8.70 -17.95
CA TYR A 101 -0.99 -8.34 -17.35
C TYR A 101 -1.11 -6.83 -17.09
N ASP A 102 -2.34 -6.34 -17.01
CA ASP A 102 -2.63 -4.97 -16.66
C ASP A 102 -2.68 -4.82 -15.12
N ILE A 103 -1.99 -3.81 -14.57
CA ILE A 103 -1.95 -3.55 -13.12
C ILE A 103 -3.35 -3.40 -12.52
N ILE A 104 -4.28 -2.76 -13.23
CA ILE A 104 -5.67 -2.59 -12.77
C ILE A 104 -6.33 -3.95 -12.55
N ASN A 105 -6.19 -4.88 -13.49
CA ASN A 105 -6.79 -6.21 -13.37
C ASN A 105 -6.24 -6.97 -12.16
N ARG A 106 -4.94 -6.87 -11.94
CA ARG A 106 -4.29 -7.46 -10.76
C ARG A 106 -4.77 -6.79 -9.47
N ALA A 107 -4.86 -5.48 -9.41
CA ALA A 107 -5.33 -4.75 -8.24
C ALA A 107 -6.79 -5.10 -7.90
N VAL A 108 -7.67 -5.25 -8.90
CA VAL A 108 -9.05 -5.73 -8.72
C VAL A 108 -9.08 -7.14 -8.17
N PHE A 109 -8.24 -8.03 -8.70
CA PHE A 109 -8.13 -9.40 -8.19
C PHE A 109 -7.71 -9.41 -6.72
N TYR A 110 -6.67 -8.63 -6.35
CA TYR A 110 -6.16 -8.58 -4.99
C TYR A 110 -7.18 -8.02 -4.00
N VAL A 111 -7.83 -6.89 -4.31
CA VAL A 111 -8.84 -6.31 -3.41
C VAL A 111 -10.04 -7.27 -3.22
N SER A 112 -10.44 -7.98 -4.27
CA SER A 112 -11.51 -8.97 -4.21
C SER A 112 -11.14 -10.16 -3.32
N ARG A 113 -9.89 -10.63 -3.43
CA ARG A 113 -9.34 -11.69 -2.58
C ARG A 113 -9.34 -11.28 -1.11
N MET A 114 -8.92 -10.05 -0.81
CA MET A 114 -8.88 -9.53 0.54
C MET A 114 -10.26 -9.43 1.16
N ILE A 115 -11.26 -8.99 0.42
CA ILE A 115 -12.66 -8.99 0.89
C ILE A 115 -13.14 -10.42 1.13
N SER A 116 -12.90 -11.33 0.17
CA SER A 116 -13.31 -12.72 0.28
C SER A 116 -12.66 -13.45 1.46
N SER A 117 -11.39 -13.16 1.73
CA SER A 117 -10.62 -13.78 2.81
C SER A 117 -11.09 -13.39 4.23
N GLN A 118 -11.94 -12.38 4.36
CA GLN A 118 -12.52 -11.97 5.64
C GLN A 118 -13.57 -12.96 6.17
N LYS A 119 -14.15 -13.79 5.28
CA LYS A 119 -15.10 -14.82 5.69
C LYS A 119 -14.45 -15.84 6.62
N GLY A 120 -15.06 -16.05 7.78
CA GLY A 120 -14.52 -16.92 8.83
C GLY A 120 -13.59 -16.23 9.83
N ARG A 121 -13.18 -14.99 9.54
CA ARG A 121 -12.36 -14.14 10.43
C ARG A 121 -13.13 -12.91 10.90
N GLU A 122 -13.41 -11.98 9.98
CA GLU A 122 -14.11 -10.73 10.30
C GLU A 122 -15.62 -10.91 10.37
N PHE A 123 -16.17 -11.82 9.56
CA PHE A 123 -17.57 -12.17 9.61
C PHE A 123 -17.81 -13.67 9.48
N ILE A 124 -18.87 -14.17 10.13
CA ILE A 124 -19.26 -15.58 10.12
C ILE A 124 -20.66 -15.75 9.53
N LYS A 125 -20.94 -16.93 8.98
CA LYS A 125 -22.24 -17.26 8.35
C LYS A 125 -22.62 -16.26 7.27
N SER A 126 -23.72 -15.52 7.46
CA SER A 126 -24.29 -14.57 6.50
C SER A 126 -24.23 -13.12 6.99
N ASN A 127 -23.37 -12.81 7.96
CA ASN A 127 -23.23 -11.46 8.52
C ASN A 127 -22.38 -10.57 7.60
N TYR A 128 -22.80 -10.42 6.35
CA TYR A 128 -22.08 -9.63 5.35
C TYR A 128 -21.93 -8.13 5.70
N ASN A 129 -22.74 -7.63 6.66
CA ASN A 129 -22.61 -6.24 7.13
C ASN A 129 -21.35 -6.01 7.99
N ASP A 130 -20.69 -7.09 8.43
CA ASP A 130 -19.45 -7.01 9.23
C ASP A 130 -18.20 -6.99 8.34
N ILE A 131 -18.35 -7.03 7.00
CA ILE A 131 -17.23 -6.90 6.05
C ILE A 131 -16.52 -5.58 6.29
N LYS A 132 -15.21 -5.67 6.51
CA LYS A 132 -14.33 -4.50 6.64
C LYS A 132 -13.99 -3.93 5.28
N ARG A 133 -13.94 -2.61 5.19
CA ARG A 133 -13.47 -1.90 4.02
C ARG A 133 -11.99 -2.24 3.73
N VAL A 134 -11.66 -2.41 2.47
CA VAL A 134 -10.29 -2.70 2.03
C VAL A 134 -9.79 -1.57 1.13
N TYR A 135 -8.59 -1.10 1.43
CA TYR A 135 -7.83 -0.19 0.58
C TYR A 135 -6.60 -0.92 0.04
N SER A 136 -6.51 -1.05 -1.27
CA SER A 136 -5.35 -1.60 -1.96
C SER A 136 -4.59 -0.46 -2.64
N ILE A 137 -3.43 -0.08 -2.09
CA ILE A 137 -2.64 1.07 -2.54
C ILE A 137 -1.40 0.53 -3.27
N TRP A 138 -1.24 0.92 -4.51
CA TRP A 138 -0.17 0.47 -5.40
C TRP A 138 0.80 1.60 -5.68
N LEU A 139 2.08 1.37 -5.39
CA LEU A 139 3.16 2.29 -5.72
C LEU A 139 3.89 1.75 -6.96
N CYS A 140 3.61 2.35 -8.11
CA CYS A 140 4.18 1.95 -9.40
C CYS A 140 5.37 2.85 -9.73
N MET A 141 6.56 2.29 -9.75
CA MET A 141 7.81 3.02 -10.00
C MET A 141 8.13 3.11 -11.48
N ASN A 142 9.02 4.04 -11.81
CA ASN A 142 9.54 4.25 -13.17
C ASN A 142 8.44 4.53 -14.23
N MET A 143 7.37 5.18 -13.79
CA MET A 143 6.30 5.62 -14.68
C MET A 143 6.75 6.81 -15.52
N SER A 144 6.10 7.02 -16.68
CA SER A 144 6.38 8.16 -17.56
C SER A 144 6.05 9.51 -16.94
N GLN A 145 5.19 9.53 -15.92
CA GLN A 145 4.78 10.73 -15.19
C GLN A 145 4.30 10.40 -13.79
N ASN A 146 4.35 11.39 -12.89
CA ASN A 146 3.72 11.30 -11.59
C ASN A 146 2.20 11.38 -11.75
N CYS A 147 1.49 10.38 -11.23
CA CYS A 147 0.02 10.32 -11.32
C CYS A 147 -0.57 9.60 -10.11
N MET A 148 -1.84 9.87 -9.83
CA MET A 148 -2.61 9.14 -8.82
C MET A 148 -4.04 8.94 -9.31
N ASN A 149 -4.51 7.70 -9.26
CA ASN A 149 -5.86 7.31 -9.65
C ASN A 149 -6.54 6.58 -8.50
N TYR A 150 -7.81 6.90 -8.29
CA TYR A 150 -8.66 6.25 -7.32
C TYR A 150 -9.76 5.49 -8.03
N ILE A 151 -9.89 4.20 -7.72
CA ILE A 151 -10.88 3.29 -8.31
C ILE A 151 -11.73 2.73 -7.18
N HIS A 152 -13.04 2.90 -7.30
CA HIS A 152 -14.02 2.46 -6.32
C HIS A 152 -15.35 2.11 -6.99
N PHE A 153 -16.23 1.42 -6.27
CA PHE A 153 -17.56 1.13 -6.77
C PHE A 153 -18.46 2.37 -6.68
N THR A 154 -19.29 2.54 -7.70
CA THR A 154 -20.33 3.56 -7.73
C THR A 154 -21.68 2.91 -8.05
N GLN A 155 -22.77 3.51 -7.59
CA GLN A 155 -24.13 3.08 -7.91
C GLN A 155 -24.77 4.07 -8.87
N GLU A 156 -25.31 3.56 -9.96
CA GLU A 156 -26.10 4.30 -10.93
C GLU A 156 -27.56 3.83 -10.90
N SER A 157 -28.51 4.75 -10.83
CA SER A 157 -29.93 4.43 -10.91
C SER A 157 -30.38 4.37 -12.38
N VAL A 158 -30.60 3.17 -12.90
CA VAL A 158 -31.02 2.94 -14.29
C VAL A 158 -32.54 3.04 -14.45
N VAL A 159 -33.32 2.53 -13.48
CA VAL A 159 -34.79 2.58 -13.46
C VAL A 159 -35.26 2.85 -12.04
N GLY A 160 -36.05 3.91 -11.88
CA GLY A 160 -36.57 4.33 -10.58
C GLY A 160 -35.47 4.82 -9.62
N THR A 161 -35.87 5.17 -8.40
CA THR A 161 -34.96 5.66 -7.35
C THR A 161 -35.18 4.86 -6.08
N TYR A 162 -34.50 3.72 -5.95
CA TYR A 162 -34.49 2.95 -4.71
C TYR A 162 -33.09 2.94 -4.12
N GLN A 163 -32.99 3.31 -2.84
CA GLN A 163 -31.72 3.25 -2.14
C GLN A 163 -31.54 1.88 -1.47
N TRP A 164 -30.66 1.07 -2.03
CA TRP A 164 -30.27 -0.19 -1.42
C TRP A 164 -29.47 0.08 -0.16
N LYS A 165 -29.79 -0.65 0.92
CA LYS A 165 -29.04 -0.57 2.17
C LYS A 165 -27.72 -1.33 2.03
N GLY A 166 -26.69 -0.81 2.65
CA GLY A 166 -25.35 -1.42 2.70
C GLY A 166 -24.27 -0.39 2.41
N ASP A 167 -23.02 -0.82 2.58
CA ASP A 167 -21.84 -0.03 2.20
C ASP A 167 -21.37 -0.48 0.83
N ILE A 168 -21.39 0.42 -0.15
CA ILE A 168 -20.88 0.14 -1.49
C ILE A 168 -19.38 0.34 -1.57
N ASP A 169 -18.79 1.09 -0.62
CA ASP A 169 -17.40 1.52 -0.63
C ASP A 169 -16.49 0.52 0.12
N LEU A 170 -16.73 -0.78 -0.09
CA LEU A 170 -15.96 -1.85 0.55
C LEU A 170 -14.62 -2.14 -0.14
N ALA A 171 -14.52 -1.85 -1.43
CA ALA A 171 -13.33 -2.11 -2.24
C ALA A 171 -12.79 -0.82 -2.83
N ASN A 172 -11.58 -0.44 -2.41
CA ASN A 172 -10.92 0.78 -2.83
C ASN A 172 -9.53 0.46 -3.35
N ILE A 173 -9.20 0.96 -4.54
CA ILE A 173 -7.88 0.80 -5.15
C ILE A 173 -7.30 2.19 -5.41
N VAL A 174 -6.07 2.41 -5.00
CA VAL A 174 -5.32 3.63 -5.30
C VAL A 174 -4.05 3.26 -6.05
N LEU A 175 -3.91 3.77 -7.26
CA LEU A 175 -2.71 3.61 -8.07
C LEU A 175 -1.90 4.90 -8.01
N ILE A 176 -0.65 4.84 -7.54
CA ILE A 176 0.26 5.96 -7.42
C ILE A 176 1.45 5.69 -8.34
N GLY A 177 1.52 6.41 -9.43
CA GLY A 177 2.63 6.34 -10.38
C GLY A 177 3.73 7.32 -10.00
N LEU A 178 4.95 6.81 -9.83
CA LEU A 178 6.14 7.58 -9.50
C LEU A 178 7.05 7.66 -10.72
N ALA A 179 7.26 8.88 -11.22
CA ALA A 179 8.26 9.11 -12.26
C ALA A 179 9.68 8.92 -11.70
N GLU A 180 10.64 8.70 -12.58
CA GLU A 180 12.03 8.48 -12.19
C GLU A 180 12.65 9.70 -11.50
N ASP A 181 12.28 10.90 -11.95
CA ASP A 181 12.72 12.16 -11.37
C ASP A 181 11.70 12.69 -10.35
N LEU A 182 12.22 13.27 -9.26
CA LEU A 182 11.35 13.86 -8.25
C LEU A 182 10.55 15.03 -8.83
N PRO A 183 9.24 15.12 -8.53
CA PRO A 183 8.45 16.28 -8.89
C PRO A 183 8.90 17.53 -8.12
N GLU A 184 8.53 18.69 -8.63
CA GLU A 184 8.70 19.95 -7.92
C GLU A 184 7.90 20.01 -6.62
N LYS A 185 8.25 20.95 -5.71
CA LYS A 185 7.60 21.15 -4.43
C LYS A 185 6.23 21.83 -4.60
N GLU A 186 5.26 21.07 -5.08
CA GLU A 186 3.87 21.49 -5.16
C GLU A 186 2.99 20.60 -4.29
N GLU A 187 1.96 21.17 -3.66
CA GLU A 187 1.06 20.44 -2.75
C GLU A 187 0.44 19.19 -3.40
N LYS A 188 0.09 19.26 -4.69
CA LYS A 188 -0.49 18.12 -5.43
C LYS A 188 0.48 16.94 -5.58
N TYR A 189 1.79 17.19 -5.52
CA TYR A 189 2.84 16.18 -5.66
C TYR A 189 3.56 15.84 -4.35
N GLU A 190 3.08 16.33 -3.23
CA GLU A 190 3.70 16.13 -1.92
C GLU A 190 3.95 14.64 -1.63
N LEU A 191 2.95 13.79 -1.80
CA LEU A 191 3.09 12.34 -1.61
C LEU A 191 4.08 11.72 -2.61
N HIS A 192 4.01 12.10 -3.88
CA HIS A 192 4.93 11.60 -4.91
C HIS A 192 6.38 11.99 -4.59
N ARG A 193 6.58 13.19 -4.07
CA ARG A 193 7.91 13.66 -3.67
C ARG A 193 8.46 12.89 -2.50
N LEU A 194 7.65 12.62 -1.46
CA LEU A 194 8.04 11.78 -0.32
C LEU A 194 8.38 10.36 -0.76
N LEU A 195 7.46 9.71 -1.45
CA LEU A 195 7.65 8.32 -1.89
C LEU A 195 8.76 8.20 -2.94
N GLY A 196 8.83 9.15 -3.87
CA GLY A 196 9.90 9.22 -4.85
C GLY A 196 11.27 9.38 -4.20
N ALA A 197 11.41 10.23 -3.18
CA ALA A 197 12.66 10.35 -2.44
C ALA A 197 13.03 9.06 -1.72
N LEU A 198 12.08 8.44 -1.00
CA LEU A 198 12.30 7.18 -0.28
C LEU A 198 12.75 6.05 -1.22
N LEU A 199 12.05 5.88 -2.34
CA LEU A 199 12.21 4.75 -3.25
C LEU A 199 13.20 4.99 -4.39
N SER A 200 13.71 6.23 -4.55
CA SER A 200 14.67 6.56 -5.60
C SER A 200 15.94 5.72 -5.52
N ALA A 201 16.34 5.16 -6.64
CA ALA A 201 17.64 4.50 -6.78
C ALA A 201 18.77 5.49 -7.21
N LYS A 202 18.44 6.76 -7.50
CA LYS A 202 19.38 7.80 -7.93
C LYS A 202 19.89 8.67 -6.78
N LEU A 203 19.08 8.84 -5.73
CA LEU A 203 19.42 9.70 -4.59
C LEU A 203 20.28 8.94 -3.59
N ASP A 204 21.32 9.61 -3.09
CA ASP A 204 22.10 9.12 -1.97
C ASP A 204 21.32 9.21 -0.65
N VAL A 205 21.79 8.47 0.37
CA VAL A 205 21.13 8.38 1.68
C VAL A 205 20.95 9.74 2.34
N ASN A 206 21.97 10.63 2.29
CA ASN A 206 21.91 11.93 2.94
C ASN A 206 20.86 12.83 2.28
N THR A 207 20.82 12.87 0.96
CA THR A 207 19.80 13.61 0.20
C THR A 207 18.39 13.11 0.52
N LYS A 208 18.18 11.81 0.62
CA LYS A 208 16.89 11.24 1.04
C LYS A 208 16.50 11.68 2.44
N LEU A 209 17.43 11.56 3.39
CA LEU A 209 17.20 11.96 4.79
C LEU A 209 16.91 13.44 4.91
N ASP A 210 17.61 14.29 4.16
CA ASP A 210 17.38 15.73 4.13
C ASP A 210 15.96 16.07 3.62
N ILE A 211 15.50 15.41 2.56
CA ILE A 211 14.14 15.59 2.05
C ILE A 211 13.12 15.13 3.09
N ILE A 212 13.27 13.93 3.64
CA ILE A 212 12.33 13.34 4.61
C ILE A 212 12.24 14.19 5.87
N GLY A 213 13.38 14.62 6.41
CA GLY A 213 13.44 15.40 7.64
C GLY A 213 12.99 16.85 7.47
N ASN A 214 13.50 17.52 6.44
CA ASN A 214 13.30 18.97 6.30
C ASN A 214 12.02 19.36 5.57
N GLU A 215 11.53 18.53 4.64
CA GLU A 215 10.33 18.84 3.87
C GLU A 215 9.06 18.21 4.50
N PHE A 216 9.19 17.06 5.14
CA PHE A 216 8.04 16.31 5.71
C PHE A 216 8.03 16.27 7.24
N ASP A 217 9.00 16.90 7.88
CA ASP A 217 9.12 16.96 9.36
C ASP A 217 9.01 15.54 10.00
N ILE A 218 9.57 14.53 9.31
CA ILE A 218 9.64 13.17 9.81
C ILE A 218 10.87 13.04 10.69
N PRO A 219 10.73 12.64 11.99
CA PRO A 219 11.86 12.47 12.89
C PRO A 219 12.86 11.45 12.34
N LEU A 220 14.11 11.84 12.19
CA LEU A 220 15.19 11.00 11.69
C LEU A 220 15.81 10.16 12.80
N GLU A 221 15.02 9.33 13.45
CA GLU A 221 15.48 8.39 14.46
C GLU A 221 16.38 7.30 13.85
N SER A 222 17.10 6.55 14.70
CA SER A 222 18.04 5.51 14.28
C SER A 222 17.43 4.50 13.31
N ASP A 223 16.18 4.14 13.55
CA ASP A 223 15.49 3.10 12.79
C ASP A 223 15.11 3.59 11.39
N ILE A 224 14.63 4.83 11.25
CA ILE A 224 14.36 5.43 9.94
C ILE A 224 15.65 5.57 9.12
N ARG A 225 16.74 6.02 9.76
CA ARG A 225 18.04 6.12 9.09
C ARG A 225 18.53 4.76 8.60
N LYS A 226 18.37 3.72 9.43
CA LYS A 226 18.72 2.35 9.08
C LYS A 226 17.88 1.85 7.90
N ASP A 227 16.57 2.00 7.96
CA ASP A 227 15.67 1.51 6.92
C ASP A 227 15.88 2.22 5.57
N VAL A 228 16.11 3.55 5.59
CA VAL A 228 16.47 4.30 4.36
C VAL A 228 17.79 3.80 3.78
N ASN A 229 18.77 3.50 4.62
CA ASN A 229 20.05 2.95 4.19
C ASN A 229 19.90 1.53 3.62
N ASP A 230 19.10 0.68 4.25
CA ASP A 230 18.83 -0.69 3.80
C ASP A 230 18.08 -0.69 2.47
N MET A 231 17.09 0.21 2.28
CA MET A 231 16.41 0.41 0.98
C MET A 231 17.38 0.88 -0.11
N CYS A 232 18.34 1.76 0.21
CA CYS A 232 19.37 2.17 -0.75
C CYS A 232 20.25 1.00 -1.17
N ASN A 233 20.68 0.17 -0.24
CA ASN A 233 21.50 -0.99 -0.52
C ASN A 233 20.78 -2.04 -1.36
N LEU A 234 19.49 -2.30 -1.08
CA LEU A 234 18.65 -3.19 -1.88
C LEU A 234 18.47 -2.66 -3.32
N SER A 235 18.21 -1.37 -3.49
CA SER A 235 18.06 -0.77 -4.82
C SER A 235 19.35 -0.76 -5.64
N GLN A 236 20.53 -0.70 -4.99
CA GLN A 236 21.83 -0.85 -5.63
C GLN A 236 22.09 -2.30 -6.03
N GLY A 237 21.81 -3.26 -5.13
CA GLY A 237 21.95 -4.69 -5.42
C GLY A 237 21.10 -5.15 -6.61
N ILE A 238 19.89 -4.65 -6.75
CA ILE A 238 19.03 -4.93 -7.91
C ILE A 238 19.61 -4.34 -9.20
N LYS A 239 20.23 -3.15 -9.15
CA LYS A 239 20.91 -2.57 -10.30
C LYS A 239 22.12 -3.42 -10.75
N GLU A 240 22.90 -3.90 -9.81
CA GLU A 240 24.09 -4.73 -10.10
C GLU A 240 23.69 -6.10 -10.67
N GLN A 241 22.64 -6.75 -10.16
CA GLN A 241 22.12 -7.99 -10.73
C GLN A 241 21.56 -7.80 -12.14
N ALA A 242 20.78 -6.74 -12.38
CA ALA A 242 20.25 -6.44 -13.70
C ALA A 242 21.35 -6.11 -14.73
N TYR A 243 22.50 -5.60 -14.27
CA TYR A 243 23.67 -5.32 -15.15
C TYR A 243 24.43 -6.60 -15.49
N VAL A 244 24.46 -7.56 -14.58
CA VAL A 244 25.14 -8.87 -14.78
C VAL A 244 24.31 -9.80 -15.68
N GLU A 245 22.97 -9.75 -15.58
CA GLU A 245 22.07 -10.56 -16.40
C GLU A 245 21.79 -9.97 -17.80
N GLY A 246 22.16 -8.72 -18.03
CA GLY A 246 21.99 -8.01 -19.31
C GLY A 246 23.26 -7.96 -20.19
N THR A 247 24.34 -8.62 -19.76
CA THR A 247 25.57 -8.84 -20.52
C THR A 247 25.73 -10.31 -20.86
#